data_ecabf8820c8282c38a49d99cd16c897a
#
_entry.id   ecabf8820c8282c38a49d99cd16c897a
#
_cell.length_a   1.000
_cell.length_b   1.000
_cell.length_c   1.000
_cell.angle_alpha   90.00
_cell.angle_beta   90.00
_cell.angle_gamma   90.00
#
_symmetry.space_group_name_H-M   'P 1'
#
loop_
_entity.id
_entity.type
_entity.pdbx_description
1 polymer ?
#
loop_
_entity_poly.entity_id
_entity_poly.type
_entity_poly.pdbx_seq_one_letter_code
_entity_poly.pdbx_strand_id
1 'polypeptide(L)'
;MNALQRLQDKIIELKNKYGSIKKQNEDLKSQLAGVASAQNEQQNLINQLRSEAERCTTLESTIEKLKFELEEKDEEIEKIIAQVEALLGE
;
A
#
# COMPACT_ATOMS: atom_id res chain seq x y z
N MET A 1 35.73 51.93 16.25
CA MET A 1 34.85 51.10 17.08
C MET A 1 35.54 50.64 18.34
N ASN A 2 34.97 50.78 19.50
CA ASN A 2 35.57 50.29 20.71
C ASN A 2 35.24 48.81 20.96
N ALA A 3 35.93 48.21 21.92
CA ALA A 3 35.76 46.79 22.21
C ALA A 3 34.33 46.42 22.69
N LEU A 4 33.70 47.35 23.42
CA LEU A 4 32.35 47.13 23.92
C LEU A 4 31.32 47.04 22.78
N GLN A 5 31.45 47.93 21.78
CA GLN A 5 30.58 47.88 20.61
C GLN A 5 30.77 46.61 19.80
N ARG A 6 32.00 46.16 19.63
CA ARG A 6 32.30 44.91 18.95
C ARG A 6 31.70 43.71 19.68
N LEU A 7 31.76 43.73 21.01
CA LEU A 7 31.16 42.69 21.83
C LEU A 7 29.63 42.69 21.67
N GLN A 8 28.98 43.84 21.69
CA GLN A 8 27.54 43.98 21.51
C GLN A 8 27.15 43.46 20.14
N ASP A 9 27.87 43.83 19.08
CA ASP A 9 27.58 43.36 17.74
C ASP A 9 27.71 41.83 17.62
N LYS A 10 28.69 41.25 18.28
CA LYS A 10 28.87 39.79 18.31
C LYS A 10 27.74 39.10 19.06
N ILE A 11 27.25 39.67 20.14
CA ILE A 11 26.11 39.14 20.87
C ILE A 11 24.85 39.16 20.03
N ILE A 12 24.59 40.24 19.31
CA ILE A 12 23.46 40.35 18.40
C ILE A 12 23.56 39.33 17.28
N GLU A 13 24.74 39.20 16.67
CA GLU A 13 24.99 38.22 15.62
C GLU A 13 24.77 36.79 16.11
N LEU A 14 25.26 36.46 17.30
CA LEU A 14 25.07 35.17 17.92
C LEU A 14 23.59 34.88 18.21
N LYS A 15 22.87 35.87 18.74
CA LYS A 15 21.43 35.75 19.01
C LYS A 15 20.64 35.48 17.73
N ASN A 16 20.98 36.19 16.64
CA ASN A 16 20.33 35.99 15.36
C ASN A 16 20.62 34.61 14.79
N LYS A 17 21.84 34.13 14.88
CA LYS A 17 22.23 32.78 14.45
C LYS A 17 21.49 31.72 15.26
N TYR A 18 21.42 31.90 16.57
CA TYR A 18 20.68 30.97 17.45
C TYR A 18 19.22 30.89 17.05
N GLY A 19 18.56 32.04 16.84
CA GLY A 19 17.16 32.09 16.42
C GLY A 19 16.91 31.40 15.09
N SER A 20 17.84 31.61 14.13
CA SER A 20 17.76 30.96 12.82
C SER A 20 17.92 29.44 12.92
N ILE A 21 18.89 28.97 13.68
CA ILE A 21 19.12 27.53 13.89
C ILE A 21 17.93 26.90 14.61
N LYS A 22 17.40 27.56 15.61
CA LYS A 22 16.21 27.08 16.34
C LYS A 22 15.04 26.89 15.40
N LYS A 23 14.79 27.85 14.54
CA LYS A 23 13.73 27.78 13.53
C LYS A 23 13.95 26.62 12.55
N GLN A 24 15.17 26.47 12.05
CA GLN A 24 15.52 25.36 11.17
C GLN A 24 15.31 24.01 11.85
N ASN A 25 15.67 23.89 13.13
CA ASN A 25 15.44 22.66 13.89
C ASN A 25 13.96 22.34 14.04
N GLU A 26 13.13 23.33 14.31
CA GLU A 26 11.68 23.16 14.40
C GLU A 26 11.10 22.73 13.06
N ASP A 27 11.52 23.34 11.97
CA ASP A 27 11.10 22.99 10.61
C ASP A 27 11.52 21.55 10.27
N LEU A 28 12.74 21.16 10.60
CA LEU A 28 13.21 19.79 10.37
C LEU A 28 12.45 18.76 11.17
N LYS A 29 12.12 19.05 12.41
CA LYS A 29 11.30 18.18 13.24
C LYS A 29 9.91 18.00 12.64
N SER A 30 9.33 19.08 12.16
CA SER A 30 8.02 19.04 11.48
C SER A 30 8.08 18.20 10.21
N GLN A 31 9.12 18.36 9.39
CA GLN A 31 9.33 17.57 8.18
C GLN A 31 9.52 16.08 8.51
N LEU A 32 10.27 15.76 9.55
CA LEU A 32 10.46 14.37 9.99
C LEU A 32 9.16 13.73 10.44
N ALA A 33 8.34 14.48 11.17
CA ALA A 33 7.02 14.00 11.58
C ALA A 33 6.12 13.73 10.37
N GLY A 34 6.18 14.60 9.35
CA GLY A 34 5.46 14.41 8.10
C GLY A 34 5.90 13.18 7.34
N VAL A 35 7.21 12.95 7.26
CA VAL A 35 7.79 11.75 6.61
C VAL A 35 7.36 10.48 7.35
N ALA A 36 7.41 10.47 8.67
CA ALA A 36 6.99 9.33 9.48
C ALA A 36 5.52 8.99 9.25
N SER A 37 4.67 10.02 9.20
CA SER A 37 3.24 9.85 8.90
C SER A 37 3.02 9.27 7.49
N ALA A 38 3.73 9.79 6.50
CA ALA A 38 3.65 9.29 5.13
C ALA A 38 4.11 7.84 5.02
N GLN A 39 5.17 7.45 5.74
CA GLN A 39 5.63 6.07 5.78
C GLN A 39 4.60 5.12 6.39
N ASN A 40 3.91 5.55 7.45
CA ASN A 40 2.84 4.76 8.06
C ASN A 40 1.67 4.56 7.07
N GLU A 41 1.28 5.61 6.36
CA GLU A 41 0.23 5.52 5.34
C GLU A 41 0.64 4.58 4.20
N GLN A 42 1.88 4.67 3.74
CA GLN A 42 2.41 3.77 2.71
C GLN A 42 2.40 2.32 3.19
N GLN A 43 2.80 2.06 4.43
CA GLN A 43 2.82 0.71 4.98
C GLN A 43 1.40 0.14 5.06
N ASN A 44 0.44 0.94 5.48
CA ASN A 44 -0.96 0.54 5.52
C ASN A 44 -1.48 0.21 4.12
N LEU A 45 -1.14 1.02 3.14
CA LEU A 45 -1.53 0.79 1.75
C LEU A 45 -0.90 -0.50 1.21
N ILE A 46 0.38 -0.74 1.48
CA ILE A 46 1.07 -1.97 1.09
C ILE A 46 0.36 -3.19 1.70
N ASN A 47 -0.01 -3.12 2.97
CA ASN A 47 -0.71 -4.21 3.65
C ASN A 47 -2.08 -4.48 3.02
N GLN A 48 -2.82 -3.43 2.68
CA GLN A 48 -4.10 -3.55 1.98
C GLN A 48 -3.93 -4.18 0.60
N LEU A 49 -2.95 -3.73 -0.17
CA LEU A 49 -2.68 -4.25 -1.50
C LEU A 49 -2.27 -5.72 -1.47
N ARG A 50 -1.48 -6.14 -0.48
CA ARG A 50 -1.12 -7.54 -0.28
C ARG A 50 -2.34 -8.40 0.02
N SER A 51 -3.21 -7.91 0.90
CA SER A 51 -4.44 -8.59 1.25
C SER A 51 -5.35 -8.76 0.03
N GLU A 52 -5.51 -7.72 -0.77
CA GLU A 52 -6.28 -7.77 -2.01
C GLU A 52 -5.67 -8.73 -3.04
N ALA A 53 -4.33 -8.74 -3.16
CA ALA A 53 -3.63 -9.66 -4.06
C ALA A 53 -3.84 -11.12 -3.66
N GLU A 54 -3.77 -11.43 -2.37
CA GLU A 54 -4.05 -12.77 -1.85
C GLU A 54 -5.49 -13.17 -2.13
N ARG A 55 -6.43 -12.25 -1.94
CA ARG A 55 -7.84 -12.46 -2.25
C ARG A 55 -8.06 -12.74 -3.73
N CYS A 56 -7.40 -11.98 -4.60
CA CYS A 56 -7.46 -12.21 -6.04
C CYS A 56 -6.95 -13.60 -6.42
N THR A 57 -5.84 -14.03 -5.85
CA THR A 57 -5.27 -15.36 -6.08
C THR A 57 -6.25 -16.45 -5.64
N THR A 58 -6.87 -16.29 -4.49
CA THR A 58 -7.89 -17.23 -3.98
C THR A 58 -9.09 -17.29 -4.91
N LEU A 59 -9.57 -16.14 -5.38
CA LEU A 59 -10.70 -16.06 -6.30
C LEU A 59 -10.39 -16.70 -7.65
N GLU A 60 -9.20 -16.47 -8.19
CA GLU A 60 -8.74 -17.10 -9.44
C GLU A 60 -8.73 -18.63 -9.31
N SER A 61 -8.21 -19.14 -8.20
CA SER A 61 -8.21 -20.57 -7.91
C SER A 61 -9.62 -21.14 -7.82
N THR A 62 -10.55 -20.41 -7.19
CA THR A 62 -11.95 -20.77 -7.08
C THR A 62 -12.61 -20.80 -8.46
N ILE A 63 -12.33 -19.83 -9.30
CA ILE A 63 -12.86 -19.75 -10.67
C ILE A 63 -12.42 -20.97 -11.49
N GLU A 64 -11.14 -21.31 -11.43
CA GLU A 64 -10.62 -22.48 -12.15
C GLU A 64 -11.28 -23.78 -11.66
N LYS A 65 -11.44 -23.92 -10.35
CA LYS A 65 -12.12 -25.07 -9.76
C LYS A 65 -13.58 -25.17 -10.25
N LEU A 66 -14.28 -24.05 -10.25
CA LEU A 66 -15.67 -24.02 -10.73
C LEU A 66 -15.77 -24.33 -12.21
N LYS A 67 -14.86 -23.86 -13.03
CA LYS A 67 -14.79 -24.19 -14.45
C LYS A 67 -14.62 -25.69 -14.66
N PHE A 68 -13.72 -26.30 -13.90
CA PHE A 68 -13.48 -27.74 -13.98
C PHE A 68 -14.73 -28.52 -13.57
N GLU A 69 -15.40 -28.10 -12.49
CA GLU A 69 -16.65 -28.73 -12.04
C GLU A 69 -17.75 -28.60 -13.08
N LEU A 70 -17.85 -27.46 -13.76
CA LEU A 70 -18.80 -27.27 -14.85
C LEU A 70 -18.53 -28.21 -16.04
N GLU A 71 -17.27 -28.35 -16.41
CA GLU A 71 -16.87 -29.26 -17.49
C GLU A 71 -17.23 -30.72 -17.14
N GLU A 72 -16.97 -31.14 -15.90
CA GLU A 72 -17.34 -32.47 -15.43
C GLU A 72 -18.85 -32.69 -15.49
N LYS A 73 -19.62 -31.72 -15.05
CA LYS A 73 -21.07 -31.80 -15.08
C LYS A 73 -21.61 -31.84 -16.51
N ASP A 74 -21.00 -31.06 -17.40
CA ASP A 74 -21.35 -31.05 -18.81
C ASP A 74 -21.11 -32.44 -19.46
N GLU A 75 -19.97 -33.05 -19.17
CA GLU A 75 -19.65 -34.41 -19.64
C GLU A 75 -20.65 -35.45 -19.12
N GLU A 76 -21.02 -35.36 -17.83
CA GLU A 76 -22.01 -36.24 -17.24
C GLU A 76 -23.38 -36.09 -17.93
N ILE A 77 -23.79 -34.88 -18.21
CA ILE A 77 -25.04 -34.58 -18.92
C ILE A 77 -24.98 -35.12 -20.33
N GLU A 78 -23.89 -34.95 -21.04
CA GLU A 78 -23.75 -35.48 -22.41
C GLU A 78 -23.83 -37.01 -22.45
N LYS A 79 -23.26 -37.69 -21.46
CA LYS A 79 -23.35 -39.14 -21.32
C LYS A 79 -24.79 -39.58 -21.11
N ILE A 80 -25.55 -38.87 -20.27
CA ILE A 80 -26.96 -39.15 -20.03
C ILE A 80 -27.76 -38.92 -21.32
N ILE A 81 -27.51 -37.85 -22.03
CA ILE A 81 -28.17 -37.55 -23.31
C ILE A 81 -27.93 -38.68 -24.31
N ALA A 82 -26.66 -39.12 -24.42
CA ALA A 82 -26.31 -40.22 -25.33
C ALA A 82 -27.04 -41.52 -24.97
N GLN A 83 -27.20 -41.82 -23.67
CA GLN A 83 -27.93 -43.00 -23.21
C GLN A 83 -29.41 -42.90 -23.54
N VAL A 84 -30.00 -41.74 -23.32
CA VAL A 84 -31.42 -41.49 -23.66
C VAL A 84 -31.64 -41.60 -25.16
N GLU A 85 -30.80 -41.01 -25.96
CA GLU A 85 -30.87 -41.07 -27.41
C GLU A 85 -30.77 -42.53 -27.92
N ALA A 86 -29.87 -43.32 -27.35
CA ALA A 86 -29.74 -44.73 -27.70
C ALA A 86 -31.00 -45.51 -27.36
N LEU A 87 -31.64 -45.23 -26.23
CA LEU A 87 -32.90 -45.86 -25.85
C LEU A 87 -34.05 -45.45 -26.77
N LEU A 88 -34.12 -44.21 -27.18
CA LEU A 88 -35.15 -43.69 -28.05
C LEU A 88 -34.96 -44.12 -29.52
N GLY A 89 -33.75 -44.36 -29.93
CA GLY A 89 -33.42 -44.77 -31.27
C GLY A 89 -33.68 -46.25 -31.57
N GLU A 90 -33.82 -47.00 -30.50
CA GLU A 90 -34.16 -48.42 -30.62
C GLU A 90 -35.67 -48.60 -30.73
#